data_637272476809da2195678c78109a3726
#
_entry.id   637272476809da2195678c78109a3726
#
_cell.length_a   1.000
_cell.length_b   1.000
_cell.length_c   1.000
_cell.angle_alpha   90.00
_cell.angle_beta   90.00
_cell.angle_gamma   90.00
#
_symmetry.space_group_name_H-M   'P 1'
#
loop_
_entity.id
_entity.type
_entity.pdbx_description
1 polymer ?
#
loop_
_entity_poly.entity_id
_entity_poly.type
_entity_poly.pdbx_seq_one_letter_code
_entity_poly.pdbx_strand_id
1 'polypeptide(L)'
;MKKKILNFIKKKNKSKIVSLTAYSKNIASILDNFCDLILVGDSLGSVLYNYKSTREVTLNMMIEHSKSVRMGVKKSLMVVDMPYNTYRNSKEALKNAKRIMKKTKCDAVKLEGGKKIFKIVKLLVKNNIPVMGHLGVLPQSAKNFKFKGKKISERKKILNEAKLLESAGAFSMVLECVESSLAKTITKNVNIPTIGIGASANCDGQVLVTDDLLSLNPINVRFVKKYSNIRKEIVKAVSNYSKEVRKKTFPSKKHSY
;
A
#
# COMPACT_ATOMS: atom_id res chain seq x y z
N MET A 1 1.33 21.22 -6.54
CA MET A 1 1.12 19.97 -5.77
C MET A 1 -0.27 20.01 -5.12
N LYS A 2 -1.03 18.91 -5.11
CA LYS A 2 -2.38 18.89 -4.50
C LYS A 2 -2.30 19.15 -2.99
N LYS A 3 -3.29 19.87 -2.42
CA LYS A 3 -3.36 20.23 -0.98
C LYS A 3 -3.18 19.02 -0.05
N LYS A 4 -3.78 17.85 -0.38
CA LYS A 4 -3.63 16.61 0.40
C LYS A 4 -2.17 16.14 0.49
N ILE A 5 -1.41 16.19 -0.62
CA ILE A 5 0.02 15.81 -0.64
C ILE A 5 0.84 16.75 0.27
N LEU A 6 0.62 18.06 0.19
CA LEU A 6 1.31 19.02 1.05
C LEU A 6 1.02 18.78 2.53
N ASN A 7 -0.23 18.54 2.88
CA ASN A 7 -0.63 18.23 4.26
C ASN A 7 0.01 16.93 4.76
N PHE A 8 0.15 15.94 3.88
CA PHE A 8 0.81 14.67 4.20
C PHE A 8 2.30 14.87 4.47
N ILE A 9 3.00 15.63 3.61
CA ILE A 9 4.43 15.94 3.80
C ILE A 9 4.66 16.69 5.13
N LYS A 10 3.79 17.60 5.49
CA LYS A 10 3.88 18.39 6.76
C LYS A 10 3.80 17.53 8.02
N LYS A 11 3.38 16.26 7.94
CA LYS A 11 3.39 15.32 9.07
C LYS A 11 4.80 14.80 9.41
N LYS A 12 5.75 14.94 8.50
CA LYS A 12 7.16 14.59 8.74
C LYS A 12 7.66 15.21 10.06
N ASN A 13 8.19 14.37 10.95
CA ASN A 13 8.70 14.74 12.28
C ASN A 13 7.66 15.41 13.23
N LYS A 14 6.36 15.48 12.86
CA LYS A 14 5.32 16.12 13.68
C LYS A 14 4.32 15.13 14.24
N SER A 15 3.84 14.21 13.43
CA SER A 15 2.85 13.20 13.85
C SER A 15 3.06 11.92 13.08
N LYS A 16 2.72 10.79 13.71
CA LYS A 16 2.79 9.49 13.03
C LYS A 16 1.69 9.36 11.99
N ILE A 17 2.04 8.73 10.88
CA ILE A 17 1.16 8.51 9.74
C ILE A 17 0.63 7.08 9.82
N VAL A 18 -0.70 6.96 9.82
CA VAL A 18 -1.38 5.67 9.79
C VAL A 18 -1.77 5.34 8.35
N SER A 19 -1.36 4.17 7.87
CA SER A 19 -1.71 3.70 6.53
C SER A 19 -2.15 2.24 6.55
N LEU A 20 -3.18 1.93 5.77
CA LEU A 20 -3.68 0.58 5.55
C LEU A 20 -4.01 0.39 4.07
N THR A 21 -4.05 -0.88 3.62
CA THR A 21 -4.52 -1.19 2.27
C THR A 21 -6.04 -1.27 2.22
N ALA A 22 -6.62 -0.95 1.07
CA ALA A 22 -8.01 -1.25 0.76
C ALA A 22 -8.17 -1.65 -0.71
N TYR A 23 -9.14 -2.53 -0.96
CA TYR A 23 -9.41 -3.06 -2.29
C TYR A 23 -10.88 -2.92 -2.69
N SER A 24 -11.73 -2.41 -1.81
CA SER A 24 -13.15 -2.19 -2.02
C SER A 24 -13.67 -0.95 -1.32
N LYS A 25 -14.81 -0.44 -1.78
CA LYS A 25 -15.52 0.72 -1.19
C LYS A 25 -15.80 0.52 0.30
N ASN A 26 -16.33 -0.64 0.70
CA ASN A 26 -16.79 -0.87 2.07
C ASN A 26 -15.64 -0.78 3.07
N ILE A 27 -14.54 -1.47 2.81
CA ILE A 27 -13.33 -1.38 3.64
C ILE A 27 -12.78 0.04 3.61
N ALA A 28 -12.64 0.64 2.43
CA ALA A 28 -12.10 1.99 2.30
C ALA A 28 -12.89 3.04 3.08
N SER A 29 -14.23 2.96 3.11
CA SER A 29 -15.07 3.89 3.85
C SER A 29 -14.91 3.80 5.37
N ILE A 30 -14.62 2.61 5.89
CA ILE A 30 -14.29 2.41 7.31
C ILE A 30 -12.92 3.03 7.60
N LEU A 31 -11.91 2.68 6.80
CA LEU A 31 -10.53 3.12 7.00
C LEU A 31 -10.34 4.63 6.86
N ASP A 32 -11.14 5.30 6.03
CA ASP A 32 -11.04 6.75 5.74
C ASP A 32 -11.20 7.64 6.97
N ASN A 33 -11.76 7.11 8.06
CA ASN A 33 -11.89 7.84 9.33
C ASN A 33 -10.66 7.70 10.24
N PHE A 34 -9.78 6.73 9.99
CA PHE A 34 -8.67 6.38 10.88
C PHE A 34 -7.30 6.51 10.21
N CYS A 35 -7.26 6.49 8.87
CA CYS A 35 -6.02 6.51 8.11
C CYS A 35 -5.71 7.89 7.53
N ASP A 36 -4.43 8.23 7.50
CA ASP A 36 -3.91 9.37 6.74
C ASP A 36 -3.71 9.03 5.27
N LEU A 37 -3.44 7.75 5.00
CA LEU A 37 -3.20 7.22 3.66
C LEU A 37 -3.89 5.86 3.51
N ILE A 38 -4.60 5.68 2.42
CA ILE A 38 -5.14 4.41 1.97
C ILE A 38 -4.38 3.98 0.71
N LEU A 39 -3.75 2.82 0.78
CA LEU A 39 -2.99 2.24 -0.31
C LEU A 39 -3.83 1.20 -1.05
N VAL A 40 -4.02 1.37 -2.36
CA VAL A 40 -4.47 0.28 -3.22
C VAL A 40 -3.22 -0.42 -3.71
N GLY A 41 -2.82 -1.46 -2.97
CA GLY A 41 -1.58 -2.21 -3.19
C GLY A 41 -1.76 -3.35 -4.18
N ASP A 42 -0.71 -3.70 -4.93
CA ASP A 42 -0.68 -4.90 -5.76
C ASP A 42 -0.66 -6.20 -4.94
N SER A 43 -0.52 -6.09 -3.61
CA SER A 43 -0.83 -7.16 -2.65
C SER A 43 -2.26 -7.72 -2.78
N LEU A 44 -3.18 -7.01 -3.46
CA LEU A 44 -4.50 -7.56 -3.83
C LEU A 44 -4.39 -8.89 -4.58
N GLY A 45 -3.30 -9.11 -5.32
CA GLY A 45 -3.07 -10.37 -6.04
C GLY A 45 -3.02 -11.57 -5.11
N SER A 46 -2.26 -11.50 -4.01
CA SER A 46 -2.19 -12.56 -3.02
C SER A 46 -3.43 -12.63 -2.13
N VAL A 47 -3.98 -11.47 -1.75
CA VAL A 47 -5.08 -11.37 -0.79
C VAL A 47 -6.43 -11.81 -1.38
N LEU A 48 -6.74 -11.38 -2.61
CA LEU A 48 -8.05 -11.59 -3.22
C LEU A 48 -8.06 -12.68 -4.30
N TYR A 49 -6.93 -12.89 -4.97
CA TYR A 49 -6.85 -13.77 -6.14
C TYR A 49 -6.00 -15.03 -5.91
N ASN A 50 -5.42 -15.17 -4.72
CA ASN A 50 -4.51 -16.29 -4.40
C ASN A 50 -3.32 -16.41 -5.37
N TYR A 51 -2.87 -15.28 -5.93
CA TYR A 51 -1.69 -15.28 -6.79
C TYR A 51 -0.42 -15.54 -5.98
N LYS A 52 0.50 -16.29 -6.55
CA LYS A 52 1.80 -16.59 -5.93
C LYS A 52 2.75 -15.39 -5.98
N SER A 53 2.48 -14.43 -6.86
CA SER A 53 3.33 -13.25 -7.05
C SER A 53 2.49 -12.02 -7.42
N THR A 54 2.89 -10.84 -6.91
CA THR A 54 2.32 -9.56 -7.33
C THR A 54 2.55 -9.25 -8.82
N ARG A 55 3.45 -10.00 -9.49
CA ARG A 55 3.70 -9.88 -10.94
C ARG A 55 2.51 -10.26 -11.81
N GLU A 56 1.57 -11.03 -11.28
CA GLU A 56 0.35 -11.46 -11.98
C GLU A 56 -0.72 -10.37 -11.99
N VAL A 57 -0.56 -9.36 -11.14
CA VAL A 57 -1.50 -8.24 -11.05
C VAL A 57 -1.38 -7.33 -12.27
N THR A 58 -2.50 -7.12 -12.95
CA THR A 58 -2.56 -6.29 -14.15
C THR A 58 -2.93 -4.85 -13.84
N LEU A 59 -2.61 -3.93 -14.77
CA LEU A 59 -3.00 -2.53 -14.67
C LEU A 59 -4.53 -2.36 -14.60
N ASN A 60 -5.28 -3.20 -15.30
CA ASN A 60 -6.74 -3.14 -15.29
C ASN A 60 -7.31 -3.55 -13.92
N MET A 61 -6.80 -4.62 -13.29
CA MET A 61 -7.17 -5.01 -11.93
C MET A 61 -6.96 -3.85 -10.97
N MET A 62 -5.76 -3.22 -10.99
CA MET A 62 -5.47 -2.07 -10.16
C MET A 62 -6.46 -0.92 -10.37
N ILE A 63 -6.82 -0.62 -11.62
CA ILE A 63 -7.78 0.43 -11.94
C ILE A 63 -9.17 0.11 -11.40
N GLU A 64 -9.68 -1.11 -11.60
CA GLU A 64 -11.04 -1.46 -11.17
C GLU A 64 -11.18 -1.48 -9.65
N HIS A 65 -10.23 -2.08 -8.92
CA HIS A 65 -10.21 -1.99 -7.46
C HIS A 65 -10.08 -0.55 -6.97
N SER A 66 -9.23 0.24 -7.61
CA SER A 66 -9.05 1.65 -7.24
C SER A 66 -10.30 2.50 -7.46
N LYS A 67 -11.09 2.24 -8.50
CA LYS A 67 -12.39 2.90 -8.68
C LYS A 67 -13.33 2.61 -7.52
N SER A 68 -13.40 1.34 -7.09
CA SER A 68 -14.20 0.94 -5.93
C SER A 68 -13.72 1.64 -4.65
N VAL A 69 -12.42 1.59 -4.37
CA VAL A 69 -11.81 2.26 -3.22
C VAL A 69 -12.09 3.77 -3.23
N ARG A 70 -12.00 4.43 -4.39
CA ARG A 70 -12.25 5.89 -4.51
C ARG A 70 -13.64 6.28 -4.03
N MET A 71 -14.65 5.43 -4.21
CA MET A 71 -16.00 5.71 -3.73
C MET A 71 -16.09 5.76 -2.19
N GLY A 72 -15.21 5.04 -1.50
CA GLY A 72 -15.12 5.01 -0.04
C GLY A 72 -14.21 6.09 0.57
N VAL A 73 -13.21 6.57 -0.18
CA VAL A 73 -12.19 7.51 0.34
C VAL A 73 -12.59 8.96 0.09
N LYS A 74 -12.73 9.76 1.14
CA LYS A 74 -13.04 11.20 1.09
C LYS A 74 -11.93 12.05 1.71
N LYS A 75 -11.42 11.66 2.88
CA LYS A 75 -10.47 12.40 3.70
C LYS A 75 -9.03 12.01 3.44
N SER A 76 -8.73 10.71 3.49
CA SER A 76 -7.38 10.14 3.38
C SER A 76 -6.73 10.42 2.02
N LEU A 77 -5.41 10.38 1.99
CA LEU A 77 -4.65 10.35 0.74
C LEU A 77 -4.80 8.98 0.11
N MET A 78 -5.22 8.90 -1.14
CA MET A 78 -5.35 7.64 -1.87
C MET A 78 -4.16 7.45 -2.82
N VAL A 79 -3.36 6.42 -2.58
CA VAL A 79 -2.21 6.03 -3.41
C VAL A 79 -2.49 4.71 -4.09
N VAL A 80 -2.11 4.57 -5.36
CA VAL A 80 -2.31 3.36 -6.16
C VAL A 80 -0.97 2.83 -6.65
N ASP A 81 -0.72 1.54 -6.46
CA ASP A 81 0.47 0.90 -6.98
C ASP A 81 0.44 0.82 -8.50
N MET A 82 1.56 1.14 -9.13
CA MET A 82 1.82 0.75 -10.50
C MET A 82 2.32 -0.70 -10.50
N PRO A 83 1.57 -1.66 -11.08
CA PRO A 83 1.94 -3.06 -11.01
C PRO A 83 3.16 -3.38 -11.89
N TYR A 84 3.73 -4.54 -11.66
CA TYR A 84 4.90 -5.03 -12.40
C TYR A 84 4.74 -4.87 -13.91
N ASN A 85 5.83 -4.57 -14.61
CA ASN A 85 5.88 -4.35 -16.07
C ASN A 85 5.08 -3.15 -16.62
N THR A 86 4.54 -2.26 -15.78
CA THR A 86 3.78 -1.09 -16.25
C THR A 86 4.61 0.20 -16.28
N TYR A 87 5.89 0.14 -15.88
CA TYR A 87 6.82 1.28 -15.84
C TYR A 87 8.26 0.87 -16.22
N ARG A 88 8.42 0.01 -17.26
CA ARG A 88 9.72 -0.46 -17.74
C ARG A 88 10.59 0.66 -18.31
N ASN A 89 9.98 1.70 -18.85
CA ASN A 89 10.61 2.90 -19.37
C ASN A 89 9.76 4.13 -19.09
N SER A 90 10.35 5.31 -19.29
CA SER A 90 9.73 6.60 -18.97
C SER A 90 8.44 6.88 -19.75
N LYS A 91 8.36 6.51 -21.04
CA LYS A 91 7.19 6.73 -21.90
C LYS A 91 6.01 5.88 -21.45
N GLU A 92 6.26 4.59 -21.20
CA GLU A 92 5.26 3.64 -20.70
C GLU A 92 4.77 4.02 -19.31
N ALA A 93 5.69 4.36 -18.39
CA ALA A 93 5.36 4.80 -17.05
C ALA A 93 4.43 6.02 -17.05
N LEU A 94 4.75 7.05 -17.86
CA LEU A 94 3.94 8.24 -17.96
C LEU A 94 2.53 7.95 -18.52
N LYS A 95 2.43 7.13 -19.58
CA LYS A 95 1.16 6.69 -20.16
C LYS A 95 0.28 5.99 -19.11
N ASN A 96 0.86 5.00 -18.42
CA ASN A 96 0.13 4.18 -17.46
C ASN A 96 -0.24 4.96 -16.18
N ALA A 97 0.66 5.79 -15.66
CA ALA A 97 0.37 6.65 -14.51
C ALA A 97 -0.75 7.66 -14.83
N LYS A 98 -0.72 8.32 -16.01
CA LYS A 98 -1.82 9.18 -16.45
C LYS A 98 -3.15 8.42 -16.54
N ARG A 99 -3.13 7.16 -17.03
CA ARG A 99 -4.32 6.32 -17.12
C ARG A 99 -4.88 5.99 -15.73
N ILE A 100 -4.02 5.60 -14.77
CA ILE A 100 -4.43 5.36 -13.38
C ILE A 100 -5.06 6.64 -12.81
N MET A 101 -4.34 7.76 -12.82
CA MET A 101 -4.80 9.03 -12.24
C MET A 101 -6.15 9.48 -12.83
N LYS A 102 -6.31 9.37 -14.16
CA LYS A 102 -7.55 9.76 -14.85
C LYS A 102 -8.72 8.87 -14.48
N LYS A 103 -8.52 7.54 -14.48
CA LYS A 103 -9.60 6.55 -14.30
C LYS A 103 -10.03 6.38 -12.83
N THR A 104 -9.09 6.54 -11.90
CA THR A 104 -9.32 6.24 -10.48
C THR A 104 -9.50 7.49 -9.62
N LYS A 105 -9.09 8.67 -10.13
CA LYS A 105 -9.06 9.92 -9.35
C LYS A 105 -8.23 9.81 -8.07
N CYS A 106 -7.23 8.91 -8.04
CA CYS A 106 -6.30 8.81 -6.93
C CYS A 106 -5.44 10.08 -6.79
N ASP A 107 -4.79 10.22 -5.65
CA ASP A 107 -3.98 11.41 -5.34
C ASP A 107 -2.53 11.23 -5.81
N ALA A 108 -2.03 9.98 -5.84
CA ALA A 108 -0.66 9.64 -6.21
C ALA A 108 -0.55 8.19 -6.72
N VAL A 109 0.60 7.87 -7.31
CA VAL A 109 0.98 6.49 -7.65
C VAL A 109 2.20 6.05 -6.83
N LYS A 110 2.33 4.72 -6.58
CA LYS A 110 3.52 4.15 -5.95
C LYS A 110 4.30 3.29 -6.94
N LEU A 111 5.64 3.37 -6.91
CA LEU A 111 6.57 2.62 -7.74
C LEU A 111 7.65 1.97 -6.88
N GLU A 112 8.03 0.74 -7.24
CA GLU A 112 9.12 -0.01 -6.60
C GLU A 112 10.46 0.23 -7.28
N GLY A 113 11.49 0.50 -6.48
CA GLY A 113 12.88 0.60 -6.90
C GLY A 113 13.56 1.89 -6.46
N GLY A 114 14.88 1.91 -6.63
CA GLY A 114 15.73 3.05 -6.31
C GLY A 114 16.31 3.71 -7.57
N LYS A 115 17.64 3.61 -7.75
CA LYS A 115 18.36 4.21 -8.88
C LYS A 115 17.75 3.90 -10.26
N LYS A 116 17.24 2.69 -10.45
CA LYS A 116 16.65 2.24 -11.74
C LYS A 116 15.43 3.06 -12.17
N ILE A 117 14.63 3.52 -11.21
CA ILE A 117 13.40 4.29 -11.51
C ILE A 117 13.57 5.80 -11.35
N PHE A 118 14.77 6.29 -11.05
CA PHE A 118 15.05 7.72 -10.82
C PHE A 118 14.52 8.62 -11.95
N LYS A 119 14.88 8.30 -13.20
CA LYS A 119 14.44 9.06 -14.38
C LYS A 119 12.92 9.01 -14.57
N ILE A 120 12.30 7.88 -14.22
CA ILE A 120 10.85 7.69 -14.29
C ILE A 120 10.16 8.57 -13.26
N VAL A 121 10.59 8.50 -11.99
CA VAL A 121 10.03 9.34 -10.91
C VAL A 121 10.13 10.80 -11.26
N LYS A 122 11.32 11.27 -11.71
CA LYS A 122 11.54 12.67 -12.13
C LYS A 122 10.60 13.10 -13.27
N LEU A 123 10.37 12.22 -14.25
CA LEU A 123 9.44 12.51 -15.36
C LEU A 123 7.98 12.58 -14.88
N LEU A 124 7.54 11.65 -14.03
CA LEU A 124 6.17 11.65 -13.50
C LEU A 124 5.91 12.91 -12.69
N VAL A 125 6.82 13.27 -11.79
CA VAL A 125 6.74 14.50 -10.96
C VAL A 125 6.71 15.76 -11.84
N LYS A 126 7.57 15.84 -12.86
CA LYS A 126 7.55 16.95 -13.85
C LYS A 126 6.19 17.07 -14.56
N ASN A 127 5.47 15.96 -14.73
CA ASN A 127 4.13 15.93 -15.33
C ASN A 127 3.00 16.04 -14.28
N ASN A 128 3.26 16.61 -13.08
CA ASN A 128 2.29 16.81 -12.02
C ASN A 128 1.64 15.51 -11.49
N ILE A 129 2.33 14.37 -11.59
CA ILE A 129 1.91 13.10 -11.02
C ILE A 129 2.73 12.88 -9.75
N PRO A 130 2.12 12.99 -8.54
CA PRO A 130 2.84 12.73 -7.30
C PRO A 130 3.23 11.25 -7.21
N VAL A 131 4.46 10.99 -6.75
CA VAL A 131 5.02 9.64 -6.66
C VAL A 131 5.42 9.32 -5.23
N MET A 132 4.99 8.17 -4.74
CA MET A 132 5.49 7.50 -3.55
C MET A 132 6.52 6.45 -4.00
N GLY A 133 7.74 6.51 -3.45
CA GLY A 133 8.77 5.51 -3.72
C GLY A 133 8.58 4.24 -2.87
N HIS A 134 9.32 3.19 -3.18
CA HIS A 134 9.35 1.96 -2.40
C HIS A 134 10.74 1.33 -2.44
N LEU A 135 11.35 1.14 -1.27
CA LEU A 135 12.69 0.57 -1.08
C LEU A 135 12.66 -0.58 -0.06
N GLY A 136 13.73 -1.35 -0.04
CA GLY A 136 13.87 -2.52 0.81
C GLY A 136 13.59 -3.81 0.05
N VAL A 137 12.71 -4.65 0.56
CA VAL A 137 12.14 -5.76 -0.21
C VAL A 137 11.20 -5.16 -1.24
N LEU A 138 11.31 -5.61 -2.46
CA LEU A 138 10.51 -5.15 -3.60
C LEU A 138 9.72 -6.36 -4.13
N PRO A 139 8.46 -6.58 -3.74
CA PRO A 139 7.68 -7.77 -4.10
C PRO A 139 7.63 -8.05 -5.60
N GLN A 140 7.57 -7.01 -6.42
CA GLN A 140 7.55 -7.14 -7.88
C GLN A 140 8.85 -7.70 -8.48
N SER A 141 9.99 -7.63 -7.77
CA SER A 141 11.28 -8.09 -8.27
C SER A 141 11.99 -9.09 -7.37
N ALA A 142 11.53 -9.28 -6.15
CA ALA A 142 12.14 -10.17 -5.17
C ALA A 142 11.97 -11.64 -5.58
N LYS A 143 13.09 -12.39 -5.54
CA LYS A 143 13.07 -13.85 -5.62
C LYS A 143 12.84 -14.48 -4.23
N ASN A 144 13.29 -13.80 -3.17
CA ASN A 144 13.20 -14.22 -1.77
C ASN A 144 12.86 -13.02 -0.88
N PHE A 145 11.95 -13.21 0.07
CA PHE A 145 11.54 -12.19 1.05
C PHE A 145 12.50 -12.13 2.26
N LYS A 146 13.79 -11.88 2.00
CA LYS A 146 14.76 -11.63 3.08
C LYS A 146 14.86 -10.15 3.35
N PHE A 147 14.82 -9.75 4.65
CA PHE A 147 15.00 -8.35 5.03
C PHE A 147 16.32 -7.77 4.51
N LYS A 148 16.35 -6.46 4.28
CA LYS A 148 17.45 -5.73 3.63
C LYS A 148 18.21 -4.86 4.63
N GLY A 149 19.47 -4.57 4.30
CA GLY A 149 20.30 -3.66 5.11
C GLY A 149 21.12 -4.34 6.21
N LYS A 150 21.36 -5.66 6.10
CA LYS A 150 22.28 -6.38 7.00
C LYS A 150 23.75 -6.06 6.68
N LYS A 151 24.13 -6.07 5.40
CA LYS A 151 25.50 -5.80 4.94
C LYS A 151 25.75 -4.30 4.79
N ILE A 152 26.94 -3.82 5.13
CA ILE A 152 27.33 -2.40 5.03
C ILE A 152 27.14 -1.84 3.63
N SER A 153 27.53 -2.60 2.59
CA SER A 153 27.32 -2.19 1.19
C SER A 153 25.85 -2.00 0.84
N GLU A 154 24.99 -2.93 1.30
CA GLU A 154 23.54 -2.85 1.08
C GLU A 154 22.93 -1.64 1.84
N ARG A 155 23.40 -1.36 3.07
CA ARG A 155 22.99 -0.17 3.85
C ARG A 155 23.31 1.12 3.10
N LYS A 156 24.56 1.28 2.64
CA LYS A 156 24.99 2.45 1.86
C LYS A 156 24.13 2.61 0.59
N LYS A 157 23.88 1.51 -0.12
CA LYS A 157 23.06 1.49 -1.33
C LYS A 157 21.64 1.99 -1.05
N ILE A 158 20.93 1.41 -0.07
CA ILE A 158 19.53 1.77 0.22
C ILE A 158 19.42 3.22 0.71
N LEU A 159 20.35 3.68 1.54
CA LEU A 159 20.39 5.09 1.96
C LEU A 159 20.58 6.05 0.79
N ASN A 160 21.50 5.74 -0.12
CA ASN A 160 21.71 6.55 -1.33
C ASN A 160 20.49 6.52 -2.25
N GLU A 161 19.84 5.36 -2.42
CA GLU A 161 18.61 5.24 -3.21
C GLU A 161 17.45 6.03 -2.61
N ALA A 162 17.36 6.12 -1.27
CA ALA A 162 16.36 6.97 -0.60
C ALA A 162 16.56 8.45 -0.92
N LYS A 163 17.81 8.94 -0.85
CA LYS A 163 18.16 10.32 -1.23
C LYS A 163 17.92 10.59 -2.73
N LEU A 164 18.17 9.61 -3.58
CA LEU A 164 17.87 9.72 -5.02
C LEU A 164 16.36 9.83 -5.28
N LEU A 165 15.52 9.04 -4.62
CA LEU A 165 14.07 9.15 -4.77
C LEU A 165 13.55 10.51 -4.30
N GLU A 166 14.05 11.01 -3.18
CA GLU A 166 13.72 12.35 -2.70
C GLU A 166 14.14 13.42 -3.74
N SER A 167 15.39 13.37 -4.22
CA SER A 167 15.89 14.33 -5.22
C SER A 167 15.16 14.25 -6.57
N ALA A 168 14.57 13.10 -6.90
CA ALA A 168 13.69 12.94 -8.06
C ALA A 168 12.31 13.58 -7.85
N GLY A 169 11.98 14.01 -6.62
CA GLY A 169 10.74 14.67 -6.27
C GLY A 169 9.65 13.71 -5.73
N ALA A 170 9.99 12.50 -5.30
CA ALA A 170 9.05 11.65 -4.57
C ALA A 170 8.57 12.41 -3.31
N PHE A 171 7.27 12.34 -3.00
CA PHE A 171 6.71 13.03 -1.84
C PHE A 171 6.80 12.20 -0.55
N SER A 172 7.02 10.91 -0.66
CA SER A 172 7.12 9.94 0.42
C SER A 172 7.74 8.63 -0.10
N MET A 173 8.12 7.72 0.80
CA MET A 173 8.56 6.38 0.41
C MET A 173 8.18 5.32 1.43
N VAL A 174 7.89 4.10 0.95
CA VAL A 174 7.77 2.89 1.76
C VAL A 174 9.16 2.30 2.00
N LEU A 175 9.40 1.82 3.22
CA LEU A 175 10.56 1.03 3.61
C LEU A 175 10.06 -0.35 4.03
N GLU A 176 10.16 -1.35 3.13
CA GLU A 176 9.66 -2.71 3.40
C GLU A 176 10.78 -3.64 3.81
N CYS A 177 10.61 -4.26 4.98
CA CYS A 177 11.56 -5.23 5.54
C CYS A 177 13.01 -4.72 5.50
N VAL A 178 13.20 -3.44 5.87
CA VAL A 178 14.50 -2.80 6.04
C VAL A 178 14.93 -2.94 7.49
N GLU A 179 16.21 -3.30 7.72
CA GLU A 179 16.77 -3.40 9.06
C GLU A 179 16.48 -2.12 9.88
N SER A 180 16.06 -2.31 11.15
CA SER A 180 15.46 -1.24 11.96
C SER A 180 16.37 -0.02 12.14
N SER A 181 17.68 -0.22 12.39
CA SER A 181 18.60 0.90 12.56
C SER A 181 18.85 1.65 11.24
N LEU A 182 18.87 0.94 10.12
CA LEU A 182 18.97 1.55 8.79
C LEU A 182 17.70 2.36 8.45
N ALA A 183 16.51 1.81 8.71
CA ALA A 183 15.26 2.53 8.48
C ALA A 183 15.20 3.82 9.31
N LYS A 184 15.63 3.77 10.59
CA LYS A 184 15.80 4.96 11.44
C LYS A 184 16.78 5.97 10.83
N THR A 185 17.93 5.49 10.33
CA THR A 185 18.93 6.34 9.67
C THR A 185 18.37 7.00 8.42
N ILE A 186 17.69 6.23 7.54
CA ILE A 186 17.05 6.78 6.33
C ILE A 186 16.05 7.86 6.72
N THR A 187 15.14 7.56 7.68
CA THR A 187 14.11 8.51 8.13
C THR A 187 14.69 9.84 8.59
N LYS A 188 15.85 9.82 9.28
CA LYS A 188 16.55 11.04 9.72
C LYS A 188 17.23 11.80 8.58
N ASN A 189 17.63 11.12 7.50
CA ASN A 189 18.45 11.68 6.42
C ASN A 189 17.64 12.09 5.17
N VAL A 190 16.33 11.95 5.19
CA VAL A 190 15.43 12.44 4.13
C VAL A 190 14.40 13.39 4.71
N ASN A 191 13.95 14.38 3.93
CA ASN A 191 12.98 15.40 4.34
C ASN A 191 11.52 14.98 4.01
N ILE A 192 11.35 13.91 3.26
CA ILE A 192 10.03 13.36 2.92
C ILE A 192 9.63 12.25 3.93
N PRO A 193 8.32 12.07 4.20
CA PRO A 193 7.85 11.02 5.10
C PRO A 193 8.25 9.61 4.65
N THR A 194 8.70 8.79 5.59
CA THR A 194 8.98 7.36 5.41
C THR A 194 7.89 6.53 6.06
N ILE A 195 7.38 5.53 5.35
CA ILE A 195 6.32 4.63 5.82
C ILE A 195 6.91 3.22 5.93
N GLY A 196 6.97 2.71 7.16
CA GLY A 196 7.54 1.39 7.43
C GLY A 196 6.52 0.26 7.26
N ILE A 197 6.97 -0.88 6.77
CA ILE A 197 6.31 -2.16 6.90
C ILE A 197 7.39 -3.22 7.18
N GLY A 198 7.33 -3.85 8.35
CA GLY A 198 8.42 -4.74 8.79
C GLY A 198 9.78 -4.06 8.90
N ALA A 199 9.81 -2.76 9.20
CA ALA A 199 11.03 -1.95 9.29
C ALA A 199 11.23 -1.40 10.70
N SER A 200 10.96 -0.12 10.94
CA SER A 200 11.23 0.53 12.25
C SER A 200 10.04 1.36 12.72
N ALA A 201 9.77 1.34 14.02
CA ALA A 201 8.84 2.28 14.66
C ALA A 201 9.29 3.74 14.55
N ASN A 202 10.57 3.98 14.23
CA ASN A 202 11.11 5.33 14.01
C ASN A 202 10.76 5.90 12.62
N CYS A 203 10.20 5.13 11.68
CA CYS A 203 9.62 5.69 10.47
C CYS A 203 8.51 6.69 10.81
N ASP A 204 8.25 7.64 9.91
CA ASP A 204 7.22 8.65 10.12
C ASP A 204 5.81 8.05 10.15
N GLY A 205 5.61 6.91 9.53
CA GLY A 205 4.37 6.15 9.57
C GLY A 205 4.56 4.65 9.39
N GLN A 206 3.44 3.91 9.42
CA GLN A 206 3.39 2.47 9.22
C GLN A 206 2.27 2.12 8.24
N VAL A 207 2.49 1.10 7.42
CA VAL A 207 1.45 0.48 6.59
C VAL A 207 1.36 -1.01 6.90
N LEU A 208 0.15 -1.54 6.89
CA LEU A 208 -0.13 -2.98 6.90
C LEU A 208 -1.18 -3.32 5.85
N VAL A 209 -1.18 -4.55 5.42
CA VAL A 209 -2.29 -5.14 4.66
C VAL A 209 -3.46 -5.33 5.61
N THR A 210 -4.61 -4.76 5.30
CA THR A 210 -5.80 -4.79 6.18
C THR A 210 -6.28 -6.20 6.45
N ASP A 211 -6.27 -7.07 5.44
CA ASP A 211 -6.70 -8.45 5.56
C ASP A 211 -5.78 -9.25 6.48
N ASP A 212 -4.47 -8.94 6.51
CA ASP A 212 -3.52 -9.54 7.43
C ASP A 212 -3.78 -9.05 8.87
N LEU A 213 -3.99 -7.76 9.06
CA LEU A 213 -4.31 -7.13 10.34
C LEU A 213 -5.59 -7.71 10.96
N LEU A 214 -6.59 -8.05 10.13
CA LEU A 214 -7.89 -8.58 10.51
C LEU A 214 -7.93 -10.11 10.58
N SER A 215 -6.84 -10.81 10.26
CA SER A 215 -6.76 -12.28 10.19
C SER A 215 -7.70 -12.91 9.14
N LEU A 216 -8.03 -12.18 8.08
CA LEU A 216 -8.77 -12.72 6.94
C LEU A 216 -7.84 -13.54 6.04
N ASN A 217 -6.60 -13.07 5.84
CA ASN A 217 -5.56 -13.78 5.11
C ASN A 217 -4.83 -14.75 6.06
N PRO A 218 -4.67 -16.05 5.71
CA PRO A 218 -4.01 -17.04 6.56
C PRO A 218 -2.48 -16.93 6.56
N ILE A 219 -1.95 -15.72 6.49
CA ILE A 219 -0.51 -15.46 6.49
C ILE A 219 0.05 -15.42 7.92
N ASN A 220 1.26 -15.96 8.09
CA ASN A 220 2.01 -15.86 9.34
C ASN A 220 3.39 -15.25 9.06
N VAL A 221 3.46 -13.93 8.99
CA VAL A 221 4.67 -13.17 8.74
C VAL A 221 5.05 -12.40 10.00
N ARG A 222 6.33 -12.44 10.37
CA ARG A 222 6.86 -11.90 11.64
C ARG A 222 6.45 -10.46 11.94
N PHE A 223 6.35 -9.59 10.94
CA PHE A 223 6.02 -8.18 11.14
C PHE A 223 4.52 -7.89 11.17
N VAL A 224 3.68 -8.87 10.90
CA VAL A 224 2.22 -8.71 10.94
C VAL A 224 1.73 -8.93 12.37
N LYS A 225 1.24 -7.86 13.00
CA LYS A 225 0.47 -7.93 14.24
C LYS A 225 -1.01 -8.04 13.89
N LYS A 226 -1.66 -9.10 14.33
CA LYS A 226 -3.09 -9.31 14.18
C LYS A 226 -3.82 -8.57 15.30
N TYR A 227 -4.76 -7.70 14.94
CA TYR A 227 -5.54 -6.90 15.89
C TYR A 227 -6.94 -7.48 16.14
N SER A 228 -7.41 -8.34 15.23
CA SER A 228 -8.70 -9.03 15.36
C SER A 228 -8.66 -10.36 14.60
N ASN A 229 -9.67 -11.20 14.83
CA ASN A 229 -9.89 -12.44 14.08
C ASN A 229 -11.28 -12.42 13.42
N ILE A 230 -11.44 -11.59 12.43
CA ILE A 230 -12.69 -11.43 11.67
C ILE A 230 -13.09 -12.73 10.97
N ARG A 231 -12.13 -13.58 10.60
CA ARG A 231 -12.42 -14.91 10.04
C ARG A 231 -13.31 -15.76 10.98
N LYS A 232 -13.04 -15.74 12.30
CA LYS A 232 -13.87 -16.44 13.27
C LYS A 232 -15.30 -15.90 13.30
N GLU A 233 -15.46 -14.59 13.25
CA GLU A 233 -16.78 -13.95 13.28
C GLU A 233 -17.58 -14.27 12.00
N ILE A 234 -16.93 -14.27 10.85
CA ILE A 234 -17.56 -14.69 9.58
C ILE A 234 -18.01 -16.14 9.67
N VAL A 235 -17.16 -17.07 10.15
CA VAL A 235 -17.49 -18.49 10.30
C VAL A 235 -18.70 -18.66 11.22
N LYS A 236 -18.73 -17.97 12.37
CA LYS A 236 -19.84 -17.99 13.31
C LYS A 236 -21.15 -17.52 12.66
N ALA A 237 -21.10 -16.37 12.01
CA ALA A 237 -22.29 -15.79 11.36
C ALA A 237 -22.83 -16.73 10.27
N VAL A 238 -21.98 -17.22 9.36
CA VAL A 238 -22.37 -18.13 8.27
C VAL A 238 -22.88 -19.47 8.81
N SER A 239 -22.25 -20.01 9.87
CA SER A 239 -22.73 -21.26 10.51
C SER A 239 -24.14 -21.09 11.09
N ASN A 240 -24.41 -19.96 11.77
CA ASN A 240 -25.74 -19.69 12.33
C ASN A 240 -26.78 -19.55 11.21
N TYR A 241 -26.49 -18.74 10.20
CA TYR A 241 -27.36 -18.61 9.02
C TYR A 241 -27.66 -19.97 8.36
N SER A 242 -26.63 -20.79 8.15
CA SER A 242 -26.79 -22.13 7.56
C SER A 242 -27.69 -23.04 8.42
N LYS A 243 -27.55 -23.01 9.74
CA LYS A 243 -28.41 -23.79 10.67
C LYS A 243 -29.88 -23.33 10.59
N GLU A 244 -30.11 -22.02 10.59
CA GLU A 244 -31.46 -21.46 10.53
C GLU A 244 -32.17 -21.79 9.22
N VAL A 245 -31.48 -21.66 8.09
CA VAL A 245 -32.02 -22.03 6.77
C VAL A 245 -32.39 -23.53 6.73
N ARG A 246 -31.49 -24.41 7.20
CA ARG A 246 -31.73 -25.86 7.21
C ARG A 246 -32.87 -26.26 8.14
N LYS A 247 -33.05 -25.53 9.25
CA LYS A 247 -34.16 -25.74 10.21
C LYS A 247 -35.44 -25.04 9.79
N LYS A 248 -35.47 -24.34 8.65
CA LYS A 248 -36.62 -23.54 8.18
C LYS A 248 -37.07 -22.46 9.15
N THR A 249 -36.16 -21.92 9.99
CA THR A 249 -36.42 -20.83 10.93
C THR A 249 -36.05 -19.48 10.34
N PHE A 250 -35.27 -19.46 9.24
CA PHE A 250 -35.03 -18.27 8.41
C PHE A 250 -35.54 -18.55 6.98
N PRO A 251 -36.28 -17.61 6.32
CA PRO A 251 -36.75 -16.33 6.87
C PRO A 251 -37.87 -16.51 7.90
N SER A 252 -37.90 -15.66 8.90
CA SER A 252 -39.07 -15.54 9.79
C SER A 252 -40.12 -14.59 9.18
N LYS A 253 -41.30 -14.47 9.82
CA LYS A 253 -42.35 -13.51 9.40
C LYS A 253 -41.85 -12.06 9.23
N LYS A 254 -40.81 -11.67 9.99
CA LYS A 254 -40.17 -10.33 9.89
C LYS A 254 -39.27 -10.17 8.66
N HIS A 255 -38.92 -11.26 7.99
CA HIS A 255 -37.99 -11.31 6.88
C HIS A 255 -38.66 -11.78 5.56
N SER A 256 -39.99 -11.95 5.58
CA SER A 256 -40.79 -12.37 4.43
C SER A 256 -41.81 -11.29 4.05
N TYR A 257 -42.10 -11.20 2.75
CA TYR A 257 -43.14 -10.30 2.18
C TYR A 257 -44.41 -11.05 1.87
#